data_398600c295189e5bcbe18182725da2f3
#
_entry.id   398600c295189e5bcbe18182725da2f3
#
_cell.length_a   1.000
_cell.length_b   1.000
_cell.length_c   1.000
_cell.angle_alpha   90.00
_cell.angle_beta   90.00
_cell.angle_gamma   90.00
#
_symmetry.space_group_name_H-M   'P 1'
#
loop_
_entity.id
_entity.type
_entity.pdbx_description
1 polymer ?
#
loop_
_entity_poly.entity_id
_entity_poly.type
_entity_poly.pdbx_seq_one_letter_code
_entity_poly.pdbx_strand_id
1 'polypeptide(L)'
;MNTLFLLMAQYEGRVIVPAETVCKDYFSHLTLTKFLRKVSAGEIELPITRAEKSQKSAKGVHLQDLASYLDKRRQIALSEAHAFRRK
;
A
#
# COMPACT_ATOMS: atom_id res chain seq x y z
N MET A 1 3.85 -18.24 -2.55
CA MET A 1 2.54 -17.91 -1.99
C MET A 1 2.13 -16.52 -2.47
N ASN A 2 0.87 -16.33 -2.79
CA ASN A 2 0.38 -15.11 -3.40
C ASN A 2 0.19 -13.99 -2.35
N THR A 3 0.77 -12.82 -2.61
CA THR A 3 0.66 -11.66 -1.71
C THR A 3 -0.79 -11.26 -1.47
N LEU A 4 -1.61 -11.23 -2.52
CA LEU A 4 -3.02 -10.89 -2.39
C LEU A 4 -3.73 -11.86 -1.44
N PHE A 5 -3.45 -13.15 -1.56
CA PHE A 5 -4.04 -14.16 -0.69
C PHE A 5 -3.68 -13.92 0.77
N LEU A 6 -2.41 -13.59 1.04
CA LEU A 6 -1.97 -13.29 2.40
C LEU A 6 -2.64 -12.04 2.97
N LEU A 7 -2.82 -11.01 2.13
CA LEU A 7 -3.52 -9.80 2.54
C LEU A 7 -5.00 -10.07 2.82
N MET A 8 -5.63 -10.95 2.04
CA MET A 8 -7.01 -11.35 2.29
C MET A 8 -7.15 -12.01 3.65
N ALA A 9 -6.18 -12.83 4.04
CA ALA A 9 -6.16 -13.43 5.36
C ALA A 9 -5.94 -12.38 6.45
N GLN A 10 -5.02 -11.45 6.23
CA GLN A 10 -4.71 -10.39 7.20
C GLN A 10 -5.91 -9.47 7.46
N TYR A 11 -6.67 -9.16 6.41
CA TYR A 11 -7.80 -8.22 6.48
C TYR A 11 -9.16 -8.89 6.41
N GLU A 12 -9.20 -10.18 6.73
CA GLU A 12 -10.46 -10.94 6.85
C GLU A 12 -11.33 -10.89 5.58
N GLY A 13 -10.70 -10.96 4.42
CA GLY A 13 -11.40 -10.99 3.15
C GLY A 13 -11.96 -9.66 2.68
N ARG A 14 -11.63 -8.56 3.32
CA ARG A 14 -12.11 -7.23 2.92
C ARG A 14 -11.46 -6.85 1.58
N VAL A 15 -12.27 -6.38 0.65
CA VAL A 15 -11.77 -5.97 -0.67
C VAL A 15 -11.05 -4.62 -0.58
N ILE A 16 -11.61 -3.71 0.21
CA ILE A 16 -11.04 -2.37 0.41
C ILE A 16 -10.84 -2.15 1.89
N VAL A 17 -9.63 -1.72 2.26
CA VAL A 17 -9.24 -1.47 3.64
C VAL A 17 -9.09 0.04 3.83
N PRO A 18 -9.58 0.61 4.96
CA PRO A 18 -9.43 2.04 5.19
C PRO A 18 -7.99 2.50 5.05
N ALA A 19 -7.79 3.65 4.42
CA ALA A 19 -6.44 4.20 4.21
C ALA A 19 -5.69 4.36 5.53
N GLU A 20 -6.40 4.74 6.59
CA GLU A 20 -5.82 4.89 7.92
C GLU A 20 -5.22 3.57 8.42
N THR A 21 -5.93 2.46 8.21
CA THR A 21 -5.47 1.13 8.63
C THR A 21 -4.22 0.73 7.86
N VAL A 22 -4.21 0.93 6.55
CA VAL A 22 -3.06 0.61 5.71
C VAL A 22 -1.85 1.48 6.10
N CYS A 23 -2.08 2.76 6.37
CA CYS A 23 -1.03 3.66 6.82
C CYS A 23 -0.40 3.15 8.12
N LYS A 24 -1.22 2.76 9.08
CA LYS A 24 -0.77 2.24 10.36
C LYS A 24 0.03 0.94 10.19
N ASP A 25 -0.42 0.05 9.31
CA ASP A 25 0.19 -1.26 9.15
C ASP A 25 1.48 -1.24 8.32
N TYR A 26 1.53 -0.41 7.28
CA TYR A 26 2.64 -0.43 6.32
C TYR A 26 3.44 0.87 6.23
N PHE A 27 2.90 1.96 6.76
CA PHE A 27 3.54 3.28 6.71
C PHE A 27 3.51 3.94 8.08
N SER A 28 3.85 3.16 9.10
CA SER A 28 3.76 3.61 10.51
C SER A 28 4.66 4.81 10.83
N HIS A 29 5.65 5.07 9.99
CA HIS A 29 6.52 6.23 10.13
C HIS A 29 5.86 7.54 9.66
N LEU A 30 4.66 7.44 9.07
CA LEU A 30 3.93 8.59 8.54
C LEU A 30 2.60 8.78 9.28
N THR A 31 2.18 10.04 9.40
CA THR A 31 0.80 10.34 9.81
C THR A 31 -0.09 10.08 8.59
N LEU A 32 -1.39 9.90 8.81
CA LEU A 32 -2.33 9.72 7.69
C LEU A 32 -2.26 10.89 6.71
N THR A 33 -2.19 12.12 7.23
CA THR A 33 -2.11 13.32 6.39
C THR A 33 -0.88 13.30 5.50
N LYS A 34 0.28 12.95 6.05
CA LYS A 34 1.53 12.87 5.27
C LYS A 34 1.48 11.71 4.27
N PHE A 35 0.91 10.58 4.66
CA PHE A 35 0.75 9.43 3.78
C PHE A 35 -0.09 9.81 2.55
N LEU A 36 -1.25 10.42 2.76
CA LEU A 36 -2.14 10.83 1.66
C LEU A 36 -1.48 11.89 0.77
N ARG A 37 -0.72 12.79 1.37
CA ARG A 37 0.02 13.81 0.61
C ARG A 37 1.06 13.17 -0.30
N LYS A 38 1.82 12.20 0.21
CA LYS A 38 2.83 11.50 -0.58
C LYS A 38 2.21 10.69 -1.72
N VAL A 39 1.06 10.07 -1.46
CA VAL A 39 0.32 9.36 -2.50
C VAL A 39 -0.12 10.35 -3.59
N SER A 40 -0.68 11.48 -3.20
CA SER A 40 -1.12 12.52 -4.15
C SER A 40 0.03 13.08 -4.96
N ALA A 41 1.20 13.20 -4.36
CA ALA A 41 2.40 13.71 -5.04
C ALA A 41 3.08 12.67 -5.93
N GLY A 42 2.59 11.43 -5.93
CA GLY A 42 3.20 10.34 -6.72
C GLY A 42 4.44 9.74 -6.09
N GLU A 43 4.78 10.12 -4.85
CA GLU A 43 5.94 9.56 -4.16
C GLU A 43 5.68 8.15 -3.67
N ILE A 44 4.42 7.83 -3.36
CA ILE A 44 3.98 6.48 -3.03
C ILE A 44 3.03 6.05 -4.14
N GLU A 45 3.43 5.07 -4.92
CA GLU A 45 2.66 4.61 -6.07
C GLU A 45 1.56 3.64 -5.65
N LEU A 46 0.63 4.13 -4.85
CA LEU A 46 -0.47 3.34 -4.31
C LEU A 46 -1.78 4.08 -4.57
N PRO A 47 -2.65 3.54 -5.44
CA PRO A 47 -3.93 4.20 -5.71
C PRO A 47 -4.81 4.25 -4.47
N ILE A 48 -5.50 5.36 -4.29
CA ILE A 48 -6.48 5.52 -3.22
C ILE A 48 -7.87 5.42 -3.82
N THR A 49 -8.64 4.45 -3.36
CA THR A 49 -10.02 4.24 -3.78
C THR A 49 -10.94 5.10 -2.91
N ARG A 50 -11.79 5.89 -3.54
CA ARG A 50 -12.78 6.70 -2.83
C ARG A 50 -14.16 6.08 -3.03
N ALA A 51 -14.97 6.13 -1.97
CA ALA A 51 -16.33 5.57 -2.03
C ALA A 51 -17.19 6.32 -3.05
N GLU A 52 -16.92 7.62 -3.24
CA GLU A 52 -17.60 8.46 -4.24
C GLU A 52 -16.70 9.62 -4.64
N LYS A 53 -17.15 10.48 -5.54
CA LYS A 53 -16.33 11.57 -6.05
C LYS A 53 -16.03 12.68 -5.04
N SER A 54 -16.77 12.75 -3.94
CA SER A 54 -16.60 13.79 -2.93
C SER A 54 -15.23 13.71 -2.27
N GLN A 55 -14.62 14.86 -2.01
CA GLN A 55 -13.37 14.95 -1.25
C GLN A 55 -13.53 14.44 0.17
N LYS A 56 -14.77 14.45 0.67
CA LYS A 56 -15.07 14.01 2.03
C LYS A 56 -15.45 12.54 2.10
N SER A 57 -15.50 11.82 0.97
CA SER A 57 -15.85 10.41 0.98
C SER A 57 -14.76 9.59 1.66
N ALA A 58 -15.16 8.41 2.14
CA ALA A 58 -14.22 7.48 2.75
C ALA A 58 -13.13 7.09 1.75
N LYS A 59 -11.88 7.11 2.20
CA LYS A 59 -10.72 6.73 1.39
C LYS A 59 -10.23 5.36 1.85
N GLY A 60 -9.93 4.51 0.89
CA GLY A 60 -9.47 3.17 1.17
C GLY A 60 -8.43 2.71 0.16
N VAL A 61 -7.87 1.54 0.42
CA VAL A 61 -6.91 0.90 -0.48
C VAL A 61 -7.47 -0.46 -0.88
N HIS A 62 -7.59 -0.67 -2.18
CA HIS A 62 -8.03 -1.97 -2.70
C HIS A 62 -6.89 -2.97 -2.48
N LEU A 63 -7.22 -4.17 -1.99
CA LEU A 63 -6.18 -5.17 -1.68
C LEU A 63 -5.34 -5.54 -2.90
N GLN A 64 -5.92 -5.54 -4.09
CA GLN A 64 -5.17 -5.82 -5.31
C GLN A 64 -4.07 -4.77 -5.54
N ASP A 65 -4.38 -3.50 -5.28
CA ASP A 65 -3.43 -2.41 -5.43
C ASP A 65 -2.34 -2.49 -4.38
N LEU A 66 -2.71 -2.81 -3.15
CA LEU A 66 -1.73 -2.99 -2.06
C LEU A 66 -0.81 -4.17 -2.37
N ALA A 67 -1.35 -5.28 -2.85
CA ALA A 67 -0.55 -6.44 -3.23
C ALA A 67 0.48 -6.07 -4.31
N SER A 68 0.04 -5.36 -5.34
CA SER A 68 0.93 -4.92 -6.42
C SER A 68 2.03 -3.99 -5.93
N TYR A 69 1.67 -3.07 -5.04
CA TYR A 69 2.64 -2.16 -4.44
C TYR A 69 3.70 -2.91 -3.63
N LEU A 70 3.27 -3.82 -2.77
CA LEU A 70 4.18 -4.60 -1.93
C LEU A 70 5.09 -5.49 -2.77
N ASP A 71 4.55 -6.11 -3.81
CA ASP A 71 5.34 -6.96 -4.71
C ASP A 71 6.42 -6.12 -5.42
N LYS A 72 6.08 -4.93 -5.86
CA LYS A 72 7.03 -4.03 -6.51
C LYS A 72 8.14 -3.61 -5.55
N ARG A 73 7.79 -3.27 -4.32
CA ARG A 73 8.79 -2.90 -3.30
C ARG A 73 9.70 -4.07 -2.98
N ARG A 74 9.15 -5.29 -2.95
CA ARG A 74 9.94 -6.49 -2.73
C ARG A 74 10.93 -6.71 -3.86
N GLN A 75 10.52 -6.52 -5.11
CA GLN A 75 11.43 -6.64 -6.26
C GLN A 75 12.59 -5.66 -6.16
N ILE A 76 12.32 -4.43 -5.75
CA ILE A 76 13.36 -3.42 -5.55
C ILE A 76 14.31 -3.88 -4.44
N ALA A 77 13.78 -4.37 -3.33
CA ALA A 77 14.59 -4.85 -2.21
C ALA A 77 15.48 -6.03 -2.62
N LEU A 78 14.94 -6.96 -3.43
CA LEU A 78 15.70 -8.09 -3.93
C LEU A 78 16.84 -7.64 -4.84
N SER A 79 16.58 -6.66 -5.70
CA SER A 79 17.61 -6.09 -6.58
C SER A 79 18.74 -5.44 -5.79
N GLU A 80 18.38 -4.70 -4.75
CA GLU A 80 19.35 -4.05 -3.87
C GLU A 80 20.21 -5.10 -3.14
N ALA A 81 19.58 -6.11 -2.58
CA ALA A 81 20.27 -7.18 -1.88
C ALA A 81 21.22 -7.93 -2.81
N HIS A 82 20.77 -8.18 -4.06
CA HIS A 82 21.58 -8.87 -5.06
C HIS A 82 22.79 -8.03 -5.46
N ALA A 83 22.61 -6.72 -5.62
CA ALA A 83 23.70 -5.80 -5.93
C ALA A 83 24.77 -5.80 -4.84
N PHE A 84 24.36 -5.82 -3.56
CA PHE A 84 25.30 -5.90 -2.44
C PHE A 84 26.08 -7.21 -2.42
N ARG A 85 25.46 -8.31 -2.81
CA ARG A 85 26.13 -9.61 -2.84
C ARG A 85 27.23 -9.70 -3.87
N ARG A 86 27.15 -8.89 -4.94
CA ARG A 86 28.14 -8.89 -6.00
C ARG A 86 29.42 -8.14 -5.64
N LYS A 87 29.41 -7.43 -4.55
CA LYS A 87 30.60 -6.78 -4.04
C LYS A 87 31.33 -7.74 -3.09
#